data_4ffb9ece8547292c74a43200e69504ad
#
_entry.id   4ffb9ece8547292c74a43200e69504ad
#
_cell.length_a   1.000
_cell.length_b   1.000
_cell.length_c   1.000
_cell.angle_alpha   90.00
_cell.angle_beta   90.00
_cell.angle_gamma   90.00
#
_symmetry.space_group_name_H-M   'P 1'
#
loop_
_entity.id
_entity.type
_entity.pdbx_description
1 polymer ?
#
loop_
_entity_poly.entity_id
_entity_poly.type
_entity_poly.pdbx_seq_one_letter_code
_entity_poly.pdbx_strand_id
1 'polypeptide(L)'
;MNWNFLRYKIHQNWNGIEKHGEENIMELEELKKIGNSIGFFKVEELNIDKIKLLPEVRQMCSTDKCHMYGRNWSCPPACGTLEECAADISVYKKGIIVQTKGELEDEFDGEGMMETEALHKEHFIKMHDRLKKEFPKLLSLGAGCCTRCAKCSYPDAPCRFPEKRFSSMEAYGMLVTQVCQDSGIEYYYGPGTITYTSCFFLE
;
A
#
# COMPACT_ATOMS: atom_id res chain seq x y z
N MET A 1 -5.76 -24.75 69.79
CA MET A 1 -5.63 -23.55 68.98
C MET A 1 -5.92 -23.90 67.54
N ASN A 2 -6.98 -23.32 67.02
CA ASN A 2 -7.70 -23.80 65.83
C ASN A 2 -7.11 -23.19 64.53
N TRP A 3 -6.58 -24.05 63.67
CA TRP A 3 -5.91 -23.69 62.37
C TRP A 3 -6.87 -23.56 61.19
N ASN A 4 -8.16 -23.30 61.44
CA ASN A 4 -9.20 -23.31 60.39
C ASN A 4 -9.79 -21.94 60.04
N PHE A 5 -9.13 -20.81 60.35
CA PHE A 5 -9.74 -19.49 60.06
C PHE A 5 -8.99 -18.65 59.00
N LEU A 6 -8.01 -19.22 58.28
CA LEU A 6 -7.22 -18.50 57.26
C LEU A 6 -7.40 -19.00 55.83
N ARG A 7 -8.45 -19.75 55.56
CA ARG A 7 -8.70 -20.33 54.21
C ARG A 7 -9.91 -19.78 53.48
N TYR A 8 -10.53 -18.68 53.94
CA TYR A 8 -11.81 -18.20 53.37
C TYR A 8 -11.78 -16.77 52.87
N LYS A 9 -10.59 -16.16 52.58
CA LYS A 9 -10.50 -14.80 52.01
C LYS A 9 -9.54 -14.62 50.84
N ILE A 10 -9.29 -15.67 50.03
CA ILE A 10 -8.50 -15.57 48.78
C ILE A 10 -9.30 -16.08 47.56
N HIS A 11 -10.59 -15.90 47.55
CA HIS A 11 -11.41 -16.31 46.39
C HIS A 11 -12.43 -15.27 45.93
N GLN A 12 -12.18 -13.99 46.15
CA GLN A 12 -12.93 -12.91 45.51
C GLN A 12 -11.97 -11.73 45.26
N ASN A 13 -11.23 -11.74 44.18
CA ASN A 13 -10.75 -10.59 43.41
C ASN A 13 -9.80 -11.02 42.28
N TRP A 14 -10.31 -11.85 41.36
CA TRP A 14 -9.64 -12.13 40.09
C TRP A 14 -10.59 -11.97 38.89
N ASN A 15 -11.45 -10.93 38.93
CA ASN A 15 -12.25 -10.50 37.78
C ASN A 15 -11.98 -9.03 37.50
N GLY A 16 -10.75 -8.71 37.16
CA GLY A 16 -10.45 -7.33 36.87
C GLY A 16 -9.01 -7.12 36.48
N ILE A 17 -8.52 -7.74 35.44
CA ILE A 17 -7.38 -7.30 34.62
C ILE A 17 -7.22 -8.39 33.53
N GLU A 18 -7.79 -8.15 32.37
CA GLU A 18 -7.34 -8.60 31.05
C GLU A 18 -8.39 -8.15 30.03
N LYS A 19 -8.55 -6.84 29.92
CA LYS A 19 -8.82 -6.21 28.64
C LYS A 19 -7.47 -5.69 28.16
N HIS A 20 -6.56 -6.59 27.81
CA HIS A 20 -5.52 -6.28 26.85
C HIS A 20 -6.23 -5.95 25.54
N GLY A 21 -5.93 -4.76 25.01
CA GLY A 21 -6.55 -4.16 23.86
C GLY A 21 -6.88 -5.19 22.78
N GLU A 22 -8.16 -5.36 22.51
CA GLU A 22 -8.62 -5.68 21.18
C GLU A 22 -8.05 -4.56 20.32
N GLU A 23 -6.92 -4.80 19.65
CA GLU A 23 -6.49 -4.00 18.53
C GLU A 23 -7.70 -3.96 17.62
N ASN A 24 -8.28 -2.78 17.46
CA ASN A 24 -9.44 -2.55 16.61
C ASN A 24 -8.95 -2.67 15.16
N ILE A 25 -8.71 -3.91 14.73
CA ILE A 25 -8.22 -4.23 13.41
C ILE A 25 -9.37 -3.93 12.46
N MET A 26 -9.22 -2.81 11.74
CA MET A 26 -10.18 -2.42 10.70
C MET A 26 -10.41 -3.58 9.75
N GLU A 27 -11.66 -4.03 9.63
CA GLU A 27 -12.03 -5.15 8.79
C GLU A 27 -12.00 -4.77 7.30
N LEU A 28 -11.81 -5.75 6.42
CA LEU A 28 -11.73 -5.55 4.96
C LEU A 28 -12.94 -4.76 4.43
N GLU A 29 -14.13 -5.06 4.93
CA GLU A 29 -15.36 -4.37 4.51
C GLU A 29 -15.38 -2.87 4.87
N GLU A 30 -14.74 -2.49 5.97
CA GLU A 30 -14.58 -1.09 6.33
C GLU A 30 -13.55 -0.41 5.41
N LEU A 31 -12.44 -1.07 5.11
CA LEU A 31 -11.44 -0.61 4.14
C LEU A 31 -12.06 -0.41 2.75
N LYS A 32 -12.91 -1.33 2.31
CA LYS A 32 -13.69 -1.21 1.06
C LYS A 32 -14.60 0.01 1.07
N LYS A 33 -15.34 0.23 2.15
CA LYS A 33 -16.21 1.41 2.29
C LYS A 33 -15.41 2.71 2.21
N ILE A 34 -14.27 2.79 2.89
CA ILE A 34 -13.38 3.96 2.85
C ILE A 34 -12.87 4.18 1.43
N GLY A 35 -12.33 3.14 0.79
CA GLY A 35 -11.79 3.25 -0.56
C GLY A 35 -12.84 3.65 -1.59
N ASN A 36 -14.03 3.05 -1.52
CA ASN A 36 -15.16 3.42 -2.39
C ASN A 36 -15.59 4.88 -2.17
N SER A 37 -15.60 5.35 -0.91
CA SER A 37 -15.93 6.76 -0.59
C SER A 37 -14.89 7.76 -1.11
N ILE A 38 -13.63 7.32 -1.27
CA ILE A 38 -12.56 8.12 -1.85
C ILE A 38 -12.69 8.20 -3.37
N GLY A 39 -13.28 7.16 -4.01
CA GLY A 39 -13.50 7.10 -5.44
C GLY A 39 -12.78 5.95 -6.16
N PHE A 40 -12.18 4.99 -5.46
CA PHE A 40 -11.61 3.82 -6.10
C PHE A 40 -12.70 2.96 -6.75
N PHE A 41 -12.39 2.46 -7.94
CA PHE A 41 -13.24 1.53 -8.69
C PHE A 41 -13.26 0.14 -8.04
N LYS A 42 -12.10 -0.32 -7.52
CA LYS A 42 -11.94 -1.59 -6.82
C LYS A 42 -11.12 -1.40 -5.55
N VAL A 43 -11.52 -2.12 -4.49
CA VAL A 43 -10.75 -2.30 -3.25
C VAL A 43 -10.93 -3.75 -2.85
N GLU A 44 -9.85 -4.52 -2.86
CA GLU A 44 -9.87 -5.94 -2.51
C GLU A 44 -8.71 -6.30 -1.58
N GLU A 45 -8.77 -7.48 -0.99
CA GLU A 45 -7.67 -7.99 -0.17
C GLU A 45 -6.44 -8.26 -1.04
N LEU A 46 -5.28 -7.81 -0.57
CA LEU A 46 -3.99 -8.09 -1.19
C LEU A 46 -3.49 -9.47 -0.75
N ASN A 47 -3.27 -10.38 -1.68
CA ASN A 47 -2.69 -11.69 -1.38
C ASN A 47 -1.18 -11.58 -1.17
N ILE A 48 -0.77 -11.21 0.06
CA ILE A 48 0.63 -10.94 0.41
C ILE A 48 1.49 -12.19 0.24
N ASP A 49 0.99 -13.36 0.58
CA ASP A 49 1.74 -14.63 0.54
C ASP A 49 2.18 -15.02 -0.88
N LYS A 50 1.51 -14.49 -1.92
CA LYS A 50 1.85 -14.74 -3.31
C LYS A 50 2.73 -13.67 -3.94
N ILE A 51 3.03 -12.59 -3.24
CA ILE A 51 3.86 -11.51 -3.79
C ILE A 51 5.27 -12.02 -4.06
N LYS A 52 5.73 -11.78 -5.28
CA LYS A 52 7.10 -12.04 -5.73
C LYS A 52 7.75 -10.76 -6.20
N LEU A 53 8.96 -10.51 -5.72
CA LEU A 53 9.77 -9.39 -6.18
C LEU A 53 10.74 -9.90 -7.26
N LEU A 54 10.53 -9.48 -8.48
CA LEU A 54 11.20 -9.96 -9.66
C LEU A 54 12.31 -8.99 -10.08
N PRO A 55 13.58 -9.44 -10.15
CA PRO A 55 14.68 -8.60 -10.63
C PRO A 55 14.43 -8.03 -12.02
N GLU A 56 13.77 -8.79 -12.90
CA GLU A 56 13.44 -8.40 -14.26
C GLU A 56 12.50 -7.18 -14.29
N VAL A 57 11.48 -7.16 -13.43
CA VAL A 57 10.56 -6.02 -13.29
C VAL A 57 11.32 -4.79 -12.80
N ARG A 58 12.16 -4.97 -11.77
CA ARG A 58 13.00 -3.89 -11.26
C ARG A 58 13.98 -3.36 -12.32
N GLN A 59 14.54 -4.24 -13.15
CA GLN A 59 15.42 -3.87 -14.24
C GLN A 59 14.71 -3.02 -15.30
N MET A 60 13.41 -3.22 -15.53
CA MET A 60 12.64 -2.38 -16.46
C MET A 60 12.67 -0.91 -16.07
N CYS A 61 12.78 -0.57 -14.79
CA CYS A 61 12.96 0.82 -14.35
C CYS A 61 14.24 1.46 -14.91
N SER A 62 15.30 0.67 -15.15
CA SER A 62 16.58 1.18 -15.67
C SER A 62 16.50 1.63 -17.14
N THR A 63 15.45 1.25 -17.87
CA THR A 63 15.19 1.78 -19.22
C THR A 63 14.76 3.25 -19.23
N ASP A 64 14.46 3.78 -18.03
CA ASP A 64 14.12 5.18 -17.74
C ASP A 64 13.01 5.78 -18.63
N LYS A 65 12.04 4.96 -19.06
CA LYS A 65 10.93 5.43 -19.89
C LYS A 65 10.08 6.50 -19.21
N CYS A 66 9.96 6.44 -17.88
CA CYS A 66 9.24 7.45 -17.08
C CYS A 66 10.12 8.64 -16.67
N HIS A 67 11.42 8.66 -17.03
CA HIS A 67 12.39 9.71 -16.69
C HIS A 67 12.58 9.98 -15.19
N MET A 68 12.36 8.95 -14.35
CA MET A 68 12.48 9.06 -12.89
C MET A 68 13.57 8.16 -12.27
N TYR A 69 14.20 7.31 -13.07
CA TYR A 69 15.31 6.47 -12.61
C TYR A 69 16.48 7.31 -12.15
N GLY A 70 16.97 7.08 -10.92
CA GLY A 70 18.08 7.86 -10.37
C GLY A 70 17.79 9.36 -10.15
N ARG A 71 16.51 9.77 -10.12
CA ARG A 71 16.11 11.18 -9.96
C ARG A 71 15.11 11.43 -8.85
N ASN A 72 14.73 10.37 -8.11
CA ASN A 72 13.70 10.45 -7.10
C ASN A 72 13.99 9.46 -5.97
N TRP A 73 13.77 9.87 -4.71
CA TRP A 73 13.95 9.02 -3.53
C TRP A 73 13.04 7.77 -3.51
N SER A 74 11.98 7.78 -4.29
CA SER A 74 11.03 6.67 -4.40
C SER A 74 11.33 5.69 -5.54
N CYS A 75 12.32 6.00 -6.38
CA CYS A 75 12.65 5.22 -7.55
C CYS A 75 14.01 4.53 -7.41
N PRO A 76 14.31 3.47 -8.17
CA PRO A 76 15.62 2.87 -8.18
C PRO A 76 16.70 3.86 -8.68
N PRO A 77 17.91 3.76 -8.14
CA PRO A 77 18.37 2.88 -7.06
C PRO A 77 18.04 3.38 -5.64
N ALA A 78 17.51 4.60 -5.48
CA ALA A 78 17.36 5.30 -4.19
C ALA A 78 16.30 4.69 -3.26
N CYS A 79 15.36 3.88 -3.79
CA CYS A 79 14.33 3.21 -2.99
C CYS A 79 14.80 1.92 -2.29
N GLY A 80 16.09 1.64 -2.32
CA GLY A 80 16.69 0.44 -1.68
C GLY A 80 16.92 -0.72 -2.65
N THR A 81 17.51 -1.83 -2.19
CA THR A 81 17.69 -3.08 -2.94
C THR A 81 16.40 -3.91 -2.95
N LEU A 82 16.34 -4.99 -3.77
CA LEU A 82 15.19 -5.90 -3.72
C LEU A 82 15.13 -6.68 -2.41
N GLU A 83 16.28 -6.99 -1.81
CA GLU A 83 16.36 -7.65 -0.50
C GLU A 83 15.81 -6.75 0.60
N GLU A 84 16.12 -5.45 0.56
CA GLU A 84 15.54 -4.45 1.49
C GLU A 84 14.03 -4.32 1.26
N CYS A 85 13.57 -4.25 0.02
CA CYS A 85 12.15 -4.22 -0.31
C CYS A 85 11.41 -5.50 0.16
N ALA A 86 12.04 -6.67 0.04
CA ALA A 86 11.48 -7.93 0.53
C ALA A 86 11.39 -7.93 2.08
N ALA A 87 12.41 -7.42 2.75
CA ALA A 87 12.41 -7.28 4.20
C ALA A 87 11.30 -6.32 4.66
N ASP A 88 11.12 -5.18 3.98
CA ASP A 88 10.04 -4.23 4.25
C ASP A 88 8.65 -4.88 4.19
N ILE A 89 8.41 -5.74 3.18
CA ILE A 89 7.11 -6.39 2.99
C ILE A 89 6.91 -7.53 4.00
N SER A 90 7.96 -8.24 4.38
CA SER A 90 7.89 -9.49 5.16
C SER A 90 7.25 -9.34 6.55
N VAL A 91 7.20 -8.13 7.08
CA VAL A 91 6.61 -7.85 8.40
C VAL A 91 5.09 -7.77 8.36
N TYR A 92 4.50 -7.56 7.18
CA TYR A 92 3.06 -7.37 7.03
C TYR A 92 2.32 -8.69 6.78
N LYS A 93 1.11 -8.78 7.34
CA LYS A 93 0.21 -9.93 7.17
C LYS A 93 -1.11 -9.55 6.51
N LYS A 94 -1.43 -8.27 6.48
CA LYS A 94 -2.66 -7.74 5.90
C LYS A 94 -2.33 -6.67 4.87
N GLY A 95 -3.18 -6.55 3.86
CA GLY A 95 -3.06 -5.50 2.87
C GLY A 95 -4.27 -5.42 1.98
N ILE A 96 -4.37 -4.32 1.26
CA ILE A 96 -5.39 -4.11 0.24
C ILE A 96 -4.75 -3.71 -1.07
N ILE A 97 -5.38 -4.11 -2.16
CA ILE A 97 -5.11 -3.65 -3.52
C ILE A 97 -6.26 -2.78 -3.99
N VAL A 98 -5.94 -1.67 -4.62
CA VAL A 98 -6.91 -0.66 -5.05
C VAL A 98 -6.71 -0.29 -6.51
N GLN A 99 -7.81 0.02 -7.19
CA GLN A 99 -7.77 0.41 -8.59
C GLN A 99 -8.64 1.63 -8.87
N THR A 100 -8.16 2.48 -9.77
CA THR A 100 -8.96 3.51 -10.45
C THR A 100 -9.04 3.13 -11.92
N LYS A 101 -10.26 3.09 -12.46
CA LYS A 101 -10.52 2.80 -13.87
C LYS A 101 -10.96 4.08 -14.59
N GLY A 102 -10.39 4.34 -15.74
CA GLY A 102 -10.81 5.39 -16.69
C GLY A 102 -11.40 4.79 -17.96
N GLU A 103 -12.30 5.53 -18.58
CA GLU A 103 -12.77 5.27 -19.93
C GLU A 103 -11.94 6.11 -20.91
N LEU A 104 -11.57 5.53 -22.04
CA LEU A 104 -10.77 6.17 -23.09
C LEU A 104 -11.60 6.30 -24.37
N GLU A 105 -11.42 7.39 -25.11
CA GLU A 105 -12.05 7.56 -26.42
C GLU A 105 -11.53 6.53 -27.43
N ASP A 106 -10.22 6.27 -27.39
CA ASP A 106 -9.55 5.23 -28.16
C ASP A 106 -8.23 4.79 -27.47
N GLU A 107 -7.47 3.89 -28.12
CA GLU A 107 -6.21 3.35 -27.59
C GLU A 107 -5.07 4.40 -27.54
N PHE A 108 -5.23 5.56 -28.15
CA PHE A 108 -4.25 6.65 -28.20
C PHE A 108 -4.68 7.86 -27.38
N ASP A 109 -5.78 7.78 -26.65
CA ASP A 109 -6.28 8.84 -25.76
C ASP A 109 -5.32 9.12 -24.59
N GLY A 110 -4.23 9.82 -24.91
CA GLY A 110 -3.20 10.18 -23.94
C GLY A 110 -3.71 11.16 -22.86
N GLU A 111 -4.72 11.99 -23.18
CA GLU A 111 -5.33 12.92 -22.23
C GLU A 111 -6.13 12.17 -21.18
N GLY A 112 -7.03 11.28 -21.59
CA GLY A 112 -7.79 10.43 -20.69
C GLY A 112 -6.91 9.51 -19.81
N MET A 113 -5.80 9.00 -20.38
CA MET A 113 -4.80 8.25 -19.61
C MET A 113 -4.17 9.12 -18.51
N MET A 114 -3.74 10.35 -18.82
CA MET A 114 -3.12 11.25 -17.85
C MET A 114 -4.11 11.73 -16.79
N GLU A 115 -5.35 12.01 -17.16
CA GLU A 115 -6.41 12.39 -16.23
C GLU A 115 -6.69 11.26 -15.23
N THR A 116 -6.83 10.03 -15.73
CA THR A 116 -7.05 8.84 -14.88
C THR A 116 -5.86 8.59 -13.95
N GLU A 117 -4.62 8.78 -14.43
CA GLU A 117 -3.41 8.68 -13.60
C GLU A 117 -3.43 9.73 -12.47
N ALA A 118 -3.74 10.98 -12.81
CA ALA A 118 -3.81 12.07 -11.84
C ALA A 118 -4.88 11.80 -10.78
N LEU A 119 -6.07 11.34 -11.19
CA LEU A 119 -7.16 10.96 -10.30
C LEU A 119 -6.75 9.80 -9.39
N HIS A 120 -6.09 8.76 -9.93
CA HIS A 120 -5.59 7.65 -9.12
C HIS A 120 -4.59 8.11 -8.07
N LYS A 121 -3.66 9.01 -8.41
CA LYS A 121 -2.70 9.59 -7.45
C LYS A 121 -3.39 10.38 -6.34
N GLU A 122 -4.43 11.12 -6.68
CA GLU A 122 -5.24 11.83 -5.68
C GLU A 122 -5.92 10.86 -4.72
N HIS A 123 -6.59 9.84 -5.23
CA HIS A 123 -7.22 8.77 -4.44
C HIS A 123 -6.21 8.06 -3.55
N PHE A 124 -5.06 7.69 -4.12
CA PHE A 124 -3.97 7.02 -3.39
C PHE A 124 -3.46 7.87 -2.21
N ILE A 125 -3.25 9.16 -2.42
CA ILE A 125 -2.79 10.08 -1.37
C ILE A 125 -3.84 10.20 -0.27
N LYS A 126 -5.12 10.35 -0.61
CA LYS A 126 -6.22 10.40 0.37
C LYS A 126 -6.30 9.11 1.20
N MET A 127 -6.17 7.96 0.53
CA MET A 127 -6.20 6.65 1.20
C MET A 127 -4.99 6.48 2.12
N HIS A 128 -3.77 6.79 1.65
CA HIS A 128 -2.57 6.78 2.48
C HIS A 128 -2.73 7.63 3.74
N ASP A 129 -3.16 8.89 3.58
CA ASP A 129 -3.29 9.84 4.69
C ASP A 129 -4.41 9.41 5.66
N ARG A 130 -5.42 8.67 5.19
CA ARG A 130 -6.47 8.08 6.03
C ARG A 130 -5.96 6.87 6.78
N LEU A 131 -5.32 5.91 6.09
CA LEU A 131 -4.80 4.69 6.68
C LEU A 131 -3.68 4.95 7.69
N LYS A 132 -2.81 5.94 7.45
CA LYS A 132 -1.71 6.29 8.35
C LYS A 132 -2.16 6.69 9.76
N LYS A 133 -3.41 7.11 9.91
CA LYS A 133 -3.99 7.45 11.23
C LYS A 133 -4.39 6.22 12.03
N GLU A 134 -4.73 5.12 11.34
CA GLU A 134 -5.22 3.88 11.94
C GLU A 134 -4.10 2.82 12.06
N PHE A 135 -3.18 2.84 11.10
CA PHE A 135 -2.10 1.87 11.01
C PHE A 135 -0.75 2.57 11.18
N PRO A 136 -0.14 2.49 12.39
CA PRO A 136 1.17 3.09 12.66
C PRO A 136 2.25 2.61 11.68
N LYS A 137 2.24 1.32 11.38
CA LYS A 137 3.07 0.71 10.34
C LYS A 137 2.23 0.57 9.07
N LEU A 138 2.53 1.39 8.09
CA LEU A 138 1.88 1.43 6.78
C LEU A 138 2.96 1.51 5.70
N LEU A 139 2.98 0.52 4.80
CA LEU A 139 3.72 0.60 3.56
C LEU A 139 2.74 0.81 2.41
N SER A 140 2.94 1.87 1.64
CA SER A 140 2.09 2.22 0.51
C SER A 140 2.89 2.18 -0.77
N LEU A 141 2.44 1.39 -1.74
CA LEU A 141 3.06 1.27 -3.07
C LEU A 141 2.07 1.73 -4.13
N GLY A 142 2.42 2.81 -4.83
CA GLY A 142 1.57 3.50 -5.78
C GLY A 142 1.78 3.07 -7.23
N ALA A 143 1.02 3.66 -8.13
CA ALA A 143 1.27 3.66 -9.56
C ALA A 143 2.22 4.81 -9.91
N GLY A 144 3.40 4.49 -10.39
CA GLY A 144 4.43 5.47 -10.73
C GLY A 144 5.18 6.08 -9.53
N CYS A 145 5.94 7.13 -9.75
CA CYS A 145 6.80 7.74 -8.74
C CYS A 145 6.03 8.61 -7.73
N CYS A 146 6.69 8.91 -6.61
CA CYS A 146 6.16 9.82 -5.60
C CYS A 146 5.98 11.25 -6.15
N THR A 147 4.81 11.84 -5.90
CA THR A 147 4.41 13.19 -6.35
C THR A 147 4.15 14.15 -5.20
N ARG A 148 4.66 13.87 -3.98
CA ARG A 148 4.48 14.74 -2.80
C ARG A 148 5.20 16.10 -2.92
N CYS A 149 6.14 16.24 -3.84
CA CYS A 149 6.89 17.47 -4.13
C CYS A 149 6.84 17.78 -5.61
N ALA A 150 6.71 19.04 -5.98
CA ALA A 150 6.82 19.47 -7.38
C ALA A 150 8.20 19.09 -8.00
N LYS A 151 9.27 19.11 -7.18
CA LYS A 151 10.61 18.62 -7.55
C LYS A 151 11.18 17.85 -6.35
N CYS A 152 11.60 16.59 -6.59
CA CYS A 152 12.28 15.79 -5.58
C CYS A 152 13.61 16.41 -5.15
N SER A 153 13.99 16.25 -3.88
CA SER A 153 15.30 16.70 -3.35
C SER A 153 16.46 15.76 -3.70
N TYR A 154 16.18 14.61 -4.29
CA TYR A 154 17.21 13.64 -4.70
C TYR A 154 18.08 14.20 -5.84
N PRO A 155 19.42 13.95 -5.86
CA PRO A 155 20.21 13.32 -4.78
C PRO A 155 20.75 14.33 -3.76
N ASP A 156 20.55 15.61 -3.95
CA ASP A 156 21.30 16.71 -3.29
C ASP A 156 20.96 16.88 -1.80
N ALA A 157 19.75 16.46 -1.39
CA ALA A 157 19.30 16.58 -0.01
C ALA A 157 18.36 15.44 0.38
N PRO A 158 18.21 15.09 1.69
CA PRO A 158 17.25 14.10 2.17
C PRO A 158 15.83 14.39 1.72
N CYS A 159 14.99 13.33 1.71
CA CYS A 159 13.56 13.47 1.43
C CYS A 159 12.92 14.46 2.40
N ARG A 160 12.16 15.45 1.89
CA ARG A 160 11.49 16.46 2.73
C ARG A 160 10.33 15.88 3.56
N PHE A 161 9.74 14.78 3.07
CA PHE A 161 8.57 14.16 3.67
C PHE A 161 8.73 12.64 3.72
N PRO A 162 9.72 12.11 4.50
CA PRO A 162 10.03 10.68 4.51
C PRO A 162 8.81 9.83 4.90
N GLU A 163 8.00 10.31 5.86
CA GLU A 163 6.78 9.64 6.34
C GLU A 163 5.61 9.62 5.33
N LYS A 164 5.71 10.45 4.28
CA LYS A 164 4.69 10.57 3.23
C LYS A 164 5.19 10.07 1.87
N ARG A 165 6.45 9.64 1.81
CA ARG A 165 7.05 9.09 0.62
C ARG A 165 6.44 7.73 0.31
N PHE A 166 6.23 7.44 -0.95
CA PHE A 166 5.83 6.12 -1.43
C PHE A 166 6.64 5.76 -2.68
N SER A 167 6.85 4.48 -2.91
CA SER A 167 7.45 3.93 -4.13
C SER A 167 6.36 3.32 -5.01
N SER A 168 6.69 2.96 -6.24
CA SER A 168 5.75 2.18 -7.06
C SER A 168 5.88 0.69 -6.80
N MET A 169 4.85 -0.07 -7.15
CA MET A 169 4.87 -1.53 -7.09
C MET A 169 6.01 -2.10 -7.92
N GLU A 170 6.26 -1.56 -9.12
CA GLU A 170 7.34 -1.97 -10.02
C GLU A 170 8.73 -1.60 -9.45
N ALA A 171 8.84 -0.48 -8.73
CA ALA A 171 10.08 -0.13 -8.04
C ALA A 171 10.44 -1.14 -6.93
N TYR A 172 9.45 -1.83 -6.39
CA TYR A 172 9.64 -2.99 -5.50
C TYR A 172 9.79 -4.31 -6.25
N GLY A 173 9.79 -4.30 -7.58
CA GLY A 173 9.93 -5.51 -8.41
C GLY A 173 8.64 -6.31 -8.55
N MET A 174 7.48 -5.75 -8.25
CA MET A 174 6.19 -6.43 -8.40
C MET A 174 5.70 -6.36 -9.84
N LEU A 175 5.35 -7.50 -10.42
CA LEU A 175 4.61 -7.56 -11.68
C LEU A 175 3.14 -7.32 -11.38
N VAL A 176 2.65 -6.11 -11.64
CA VAL A 176 1.32 -5.64 -11.22
C VAL A 176 0.20 -6.55 -11.76
N THR A 177 0.31 -7.02 -12.99
CA THR A 177 -0.65 -7.97 -13.58
C THR A 177 -0.76 -9.26 -12.75
N GLN A 178 0.37 -9.80 -12.28
CA GLN A 178 0.37 -11.00 -11.45
C GLN A 178 -0.20 -10.72 -10.06
N VAL A 179 0.13 -9.56 -9.47
CA VAL A 179 -0.41 -9.18 -8.15
C VAL A 179 -1.93 -9.01 -8.20
N CYS A 180 -2.47 -8.40 -9.26
CA CYS A 180 -3.92 -8.31 -9.50
C CYS A 180 -4.55 -9.70 -9.57
N GLN A 181 -4.00 -10.58 -10.42
CA GLN A 181 -4.50 -11.94 -10.63
C GLN A 181 -4.48 -12.76 -9.33
N ASP A 182 -3.38 -12.70 -8.58
CA ASP A 182 -3.23 -13.40 -7.31
C ASP A 182 -4.16 -12.87 -6.22
N SER A 183 -4.59 -11.62 -6.34
CA SER A 183 -5.56 -10.96 -5.45
C SER A 183 -7.02 -11.04 -5.96
N GLY A 184 -7.27 -11.80 -7.03
CA GLY A 184 -8.60 -12.08 -7.54
C GLY A 184 -9.28 -10.90 -8.26
N ILE A 185 -8.49 -9.97 -8.79
CA ILE A 185 -9.00 -8.82 -9.57
C ILE A 185 -8.39 -8.81 -10.98
N GLU A 186 -9.13 -8.24 -11.91
CA GLU A 186 -8.63 -8.04 -13.28
C GLU A 186 -7.62 -6.88 -13.30
N TYR A 187 -6.64 -6.99 -14.18
CA TYR A 187 -5.74 -5.89 -14.50
C TYR A 187 -6.25 -5.04 -15.67
N TYR A 188 -7.01 -5.65 -16.58
CA TYR A 188 -7.55 -5.03 -17.78
C TYR A 188 -9.05 -5.31 -17.91
N TYR A 189 -9.84 -4.27 -18.15
CA TYR A 189 -11.31 -4.33 -18.15
C TYR A 189 -11.92 -4.19 -19.56
N GLY A 190 -11.12 -4.40 -20.59
CA GLY A 190 -11.58 -4.41 -21.99
C GLY A 190 -11.16 -3.15 -22.78
N PRO A 191 -11.44 -3.14 -24.09
CA PRO A 191 -11.13 -2.01 -24.98
C PRO A 191 -11.74 -0.70 -24.47
N GLY A 192 -11.06 0.42 -24.71
CA GLY A 192 -11.52 1.73 -24.27
C GLY A 192 -11.40 1.94 -22.76
N THR A 193 -10.58 1.14 -22.05
CA THR A 193 -10.36 1.33 -20.61
C THR A 193 -8.89 1.38 -20.25
N ILE A 194 -8.57 2.15 -19.21
CA ILE A 194 -7.28 2.11 -18.53
C ILE A 194 -7.45 1.91 -17.04
N THR A 195 -6.51 1.21 -16.40
CA THR A 195 -6.55 0.94 -14.96
C THR A 195 -5.20 1.25 -14.33
N TYR A 196 -5.24 2.05 -13.26
CA TYR A 196 -4.10 2.29 -12.38
C TYR A 196 -4.29 1.54 -11.08
N THR A 197 -3.25 0.83 -10.64
CA THR A 197 -3.30 -0.08 -9.49
C THR A 197 -2.26 0.32 -8.44
N SER A 198 -2.64 0.27 -7.18
CA SER A 198 -1.77 0.51 -6.03
C SER A 198 -2.09 -0.48 -4.91
N CYS A 199 -1.20 -0.62 -3.93
CA CYS A 199 -1.46 -1.46 -2.77
C CYS A 199 -0.96 -0.81 -1.47
N PHE A 200 -1.56 -1.27 -0.37
CA PHE A 200 -1.25 -0.84 0.99
C PHE A 200 -1.06 -2.08 1.85
N PHE A 201 0.04 -2.12 2.59
CA PHE A 201 0.34 -3.14 3.59
C PHE A 201 0.09 -2.54 4.96
N LEU A 202 -0.62 -3.27 5.81
CA LEU A 202 -1.26 -2.75 7.02
C LEU A 202 -0.80 -3.55 8.25
N GLU A 203 -0.31 -2.83 9.27
CA GLU A 203 -0.01 -3.38 10.60
C GLU A 203 -0.12 -2.31 11.70
#